data_f0c6807fe8d5cbe3898ff005cacef2a2
#
_entry.id   f0c6807fe8d5cbe3898ff005cacef2a2
#
_cell.length_a   1.000
_cell.length_b   1.000
_cell.length_c   1.000
_cell.angle_alpha   90.00
_cell.angle_beta   90.00
_cell.angle_gamma   90.00
#
_symmetry.space_group_name_H-M   'P 1'
#
loop_
_entity.id
_entity.type
_entity.pdbx_description
1 polymer ?
#
loop_
_entity_poly.entity_id
_entity_poly.type
_entity_poly.pdbx_seq_one_letter_code
_entity_poly.pdbx_strand_id
1 'polypeptide(L)'
;MATDAMPKMNGLQNGGMMTMNESDVEILSPNDLSEYLAAGTKESHDMAENSPFVKDFLRGRIKRELFKLGTAALYFVYSALEEEIERNQDHPMFAPLYFPSELHRKEALSRDLEYFYGEDWENQISCSAATQSYVNRIHQVGHEDPALLVAHSWTRYMGDLSGGQILKKVAQRALKLPSTGEGLNFYHFEGIHNPTAFKRLYRSRMNELEMDAETKERLLAEANLAFKFNLDVFAELDEIGKTINEEVSDAGFPPHGDMEGDINMCPYYAAKMAASGNTTYARQLAAMVFKQVVVTPWVAAMGWLRGTSNEQAPTDSAKSNQR
;
A
#
# COMPACT_ATOMS: atom_id res chain seq x y z
N MET A 1 -56.37 -2.62 -10.26
CA MET A 1 -55.40 -3.33 -11.04
C MET A 1 -54.55 -2.30 -11.73
N ALA A 2 -53.41 -1.99 -11.19
CA ALA A 2 -52.40 -1.18 -11.83
C ALA A 2 -51.05 -1.83 -11.45
N THR A 3 -50.38 -2.38 -12.44
CA THR A 3 -49.06 -3.00 -12.35
C THR A 3 -48.02 -1.94 -12.59
N ASP A 4 -47.35 -1.53 -11.54
CA ASP A 4 -46.15 -0.67 -11.66
C ASP A 4 -44.95 -1.49 -12.07
N ALA A 5 -44.43 -1.15 -13.23
CA ALA A 5 -43.27 -1.75 -13.83
C ALA A 5 -42.00 -1.07 -13.30
N MET A 6 -41.05 -1.84 -12.74
CA MET A 6 -39.70 -1.40 -12.42
C MET A 6 -38.91 -1.01 -13.69
N PRO A 7 -38.13 0.06 -13.65
CA PRO A 7 -37.26 0.41 -14.79
C PRO A 7 -36.07 -0.57 -14.89
N LYS A 8 -35.89 -1.12 -16.07
CA LYS A 8 -34.75 -1.93 -16.47
C LYS A 8 -33.50 -1.04 -16.53
N MET A 9 -32.47 -1.35 -15.73
CA MET A 9 -31.16 -0.78 -15.91
C MET A 9 -30.54 -1.37 -17.18
N ASN A 10 -30.35 -0.51 -18.15
CA ASN A 10 -29.61 -0.82 -19.40
C ASN A 10 -28.11 -0.80 -19.13
N GLY A 11 -27.43 -1.78 -19.72
CA GLY A 11 -26.03 -2.11 -19.55
C GLY A 11 -25.06 -0.97 -19.85
N LEU A 12 -24.01 -0.93 -19.06
CA LEU A 12 -22.75 -0.24 -19.33
C LEU A 12 -21.84 -1.17 -20.16
N GLN A 13 -21.99 -1.07 -21.50
CA GLN A 13 -20.90 -1.35 -22.42
C GLN A 13 -20.29 0.00 -22.78
N ASN A 14 -19.05 0.23 -22.31
CA ASN A 14 -18.03 0.96 -23.09
C ASN A 14 -16.73 0.91 -22.33
N GLY A 15 -15.79 0.12 -22.85
CA GLY A 15 -14.37 0.18 -22.50
C GLY A 15 -13.79 1.54 -22.96
N GLY A 16 -13.95 2.55 -22.13
CA GLY A 16 -13.27 3.83 -22.24
C GLY A 16 -11.99 3.76 -21.43
N MET A 17 -10.86 3.73 -22.11
CA MET A 17 -9.55 3.95 -21.52
C MET A 17 -9.56 5.34 -20.86
N MET A 18 -9.64 5.40 -19.51
CA MET A 18 -9.49 6.66 -18.78
C MET A 18 -8.06 7.15 -18.94
N THR A 19 -7.87 8.11 -19.84
CA THR A 19 -6.67 8.94 -19.87
C THR A 19 -6.77 9.92 -18.70
N MET A 20 -6.07 9.62 -17.61
CA MET A 20 -5.93 10.55 -16.49
C MET A 20 -5.04 11.71 -16.92
N ASN A 21 -5.55 12.92 -16.82
CA ASN A 21 -4.77 14.14 -17.02
C ASN A 21 -3.71 14.26 -15.90
N GLU A 22 -2.48 14.61 -16.27
CA GLU A 22 -1.36 14.86 -15.35
C GLU A 22 -1.58 16.05 -14.39
N SER A 23 -2.72 16.71 -14.45
CA SER A 23 -3.03 17.93 -13.66
C SER A 23 -3.75 17.67 -12.33
N ASP A 24 -4.18 16.44 -12.02
CA ASP A 24 -4.85 16.15 -10.77
C ASP A 24 -3.82 15.81 -9.68
N VAL A 25 -3.17 16.85 -9.17
CA VAL A 25 -2.43 16.77 -7.91
C VAL A 25 -3.47 16.66 -6.82
N GLU A 26 -3.68 15.45 -6.32
CA GLU A 26 -4.53 15.18 -5.16
C GLU A 26 -3.98 15.98 -3.96
N ILE A 27 -4.74 16.97 -3.49
CA ILE A 27 -4.40 17.75 -2.31
C ILE A 27 -4.85 16.93 -1.11
N LEU A 28 -3.92 16.15 -0.54
CA LEU A 28 -4.17 15.36 0.66
C LEU A 28 -4.26 16.27 1.89
N SER A 29 -5.30 16.05 2.69
CA SER A 29 -5.48 16.70 3.98
C SER A 29 -4.92 15.82 5.10
N PRO A 30 -4.26 16.39 6.14
CA PRO A 30 -3.86 15.62 7.32
C PRO A 30 -5.02 14.92 8.05
N ASN A 31 -6.26 15.35 7.77
CA ASN A 31 -7.47 14.73 8.30
C ASN A 31 -7.98 13.56 7.47
N ASP A 32 -7.45 13.34 6.26
CA ASP A 32 -7.81 12.21 5.44
C ASP A 32 -7.41 10.89 6.13
N LEU A 33 -8.23 9.85 5.99
CA LEU A 33 -7.97 8.58 6.66
C LEU A 33 -6.61 7.99 6.26
N SER A 34 -6.29 8.02 4.97
CA SER A 34 -5.03 7.47 4.46
C SER A 34 -3.80 8.18 5.04
N GLU A 35 -3.84 9.50 5.17
CA GLU A 35 -2.74 10.29 5.75
C GLU A 35 -2.67 10.11 7.27
N TYR A 36 -3.83 10.04 7.94
CA TYR A 36 -3.91 9.77 9.37
C TYR A 36 -3.30 8.41 9.73
N LEU A 37 -3.66 7.36 8.99
CA LEU A 37 -3.09 6.03 9.20
C LEU A 37 -1.59 6.02 8.86
N ALA A 38 -1.16 6.63 7.76
CA ALA A 38 0.25 6.69 7.38
C ALA A 38 1.11 7.40 8.43
N ALA A 39 0.62 8.52 8.98
CA ALA A 39 1.31 9.25 10.03
C ALA A 39 1.35 8.47 11.35
N GLY A 40 0.23 7.88 11.75
CA GLY A 40 0.09 7.20 13.04
C GLY A 40 0.70 5.79 13.09
N THR A 41 1.00 5.18 11.93
CA THR A 41 1.71 3.88 11.84
C THR A 41 3.18 4.01 11.49
N LYS A 42 3.70 5.23 11.38
CA LYS A 42 5.09 5.46 10.96
C LYS A 42 6.11 4.72 11.83
N GLU A 43 5.97 4.77 13.14
CA GLU A 43 6.87 4.09 14.07
C GLU A 43 6.82 2.57 13.89
N SER A 44 5.62 1.99 13.80
CA SER A 44 5.42 0.55 13.57
C SER A 44 6.01 0.10 12.23
N HIS A 45 5.86 0.93 11.19
CA HIS A 45 6.49 0.69 9.89
C HIS A 45 8.02 0.72 9.99
N ASP A 46 8.58 1.72 10.67
CA ASP A 46 10.02 1.85 10.89
C ASP A 46 10.57 0.63 11.66
N MET A 47 9.84 0.13 12.66
CA MET A 47 10.20 -1.09 13.39
C MET A 47 10.20 -2.32 12.48
N ALA A 48 9.18 -2.49 11.64
CA ALA A 48 9.09 -3.62 10.71
C ALA A 48 10.23 -3.63 9.69
N GLU A 49 10.53 -2.49 9.08
CA GLU A 49 11.62 -2.35 8.13
C GLU A 49 13.00 -2.55 8.79
N ASN A 50 13.14 -2.17 10.04
CA ASN A 50 14.37 -2.32 10.80
C ASN A 50 14.51 -3.66 11.53
N SER A 51 13.53 -4.57 11.42
CA SER A 51 13.64 -5.92 11.96
C SER A 51 14.84 -6.68 11.35
N PRO A 52 15.46 -7.61 12.10
CA PRO A 52 16.56 -8.42 11.57
C PRO A 52 16.16 -9.15 10.28
N PHE A 53 14.99 -9.79 10.28
CA PHE A 53 14.45 -10.52 9.13
C PHE A 53 14.42 -9.65 7.86
N VAL A 54 13.79 -8.46 7.93
CA VAL A 54 13.65 -7.58 6.77
C VAL A 54 15.01 -7.00 6.35
N LYS A 55 15.88 -6.65 7.30
CA LYS A 55 17.25 -6.17 6.99
C LYS A 55 18.08 -7.21 6.25
N ASP A 56 18.05 -8.46 6.71
CA ASP A 56 18.78 -9.53 6.05
C ASP A 56 18.15 -9.85 4.70
N PHE A 57 16.82 -9.84 4.61
CA PHE A 57 16.12 -9.98 3.35
C PHE A 57 16.59 -8.92 2.32
N LEU A 58 16.56 -7.64 2.69
CA LEU A 58 16.97 -6.53 1.82
C LEU A 58 18.44 -6.60 1.40
N ARG A 59 19.30 -7.25 2.18
CA ARG A 59 20.70 -7.53 1.83
C ARG A 59 20.87 -8.75 0.92
N GLY A 60 19.80 -9.44 0.61
CA GLY A 60 19.82 -10.69 -0.14
C GLY A 60 20.27 -11.91 0.68
N ARG A 61 20.34 -11.76 1.99
CA ARG A 61 20.67 -12.86 2.91
C ARG A 61 19.42 -13.67 3.23
N ILE A 62 18.91 -14.37 2.22
CA ILE A 62 17.66 -15.12 2.30
C ILE A 62 17.98 -16.60 2.15
N LYS A 63 17.62 -17.39 3.15
CA LYS A 63 17.60 -18.84 3.04
C LYS A 63 16.36 -19.29 2.29
N ARG A 64 16.50 -20.20 1.34
CA ARG A 64 15.38 -20.69 0.52
C ARG A 64 14.28 -21.32 1.39
N GLU A 65 14.69 -22.16 2.35
CA GLU A 65 13.72 -22.78 3.27
C GLU A 65 13.00 -21.75 4.15
N LEU A 66 13.69 -20.69 4.58
CA LEU A 66 13.06 -19.63 5.35
C LEU A 66 12.07 -18.81 4.50
N PHE A 67 12.41 -18.57 3.22
CA PHE A 67 11.51 -17.91 2.26
C PHE A 67 10.23 -18.73 2.02
N LYS A 68 10.35 -20.06 1.89
CA LYS A 68 9.21 -20.98 1.77
C LYS A 68 8.29 -20.88 2.99
N LEU A 69 8.84 -20.89 4.19
CA LEU A 69 8.06 -20.75 5.44
C LEU A 69 7.38 -19.38 5.52
N GLY A 70 8.06 -18.31 5.12
CA GLY A 70 7.46 -16.98 5.04
C GLY A 70 6.32 -16.92 4.02
N THR A 71 6.46 -17.60 2.86
CA THR A 71 5.40 -17.72 1.86
C THR A 71 4.19 -18.46 2.41
N ALA A 72 4.41 -19.54 3.18
CA ALA A 72 3.34 -20.28 3.86
C ALA A 72 2.62 -19.41 4.91
N ALA A 73 3.37 -18.64 5.71
CA ALA A 73 2.77 -17.70 6.66
C ALA A 73 1.88 -16.66 5.95
N LEU A 74 2.35 -16.10 4.83
CA LEU A 74 1.56 -15.18 4.00
C LEU A 74 0.28 -15.86 3.48
N TYR A 75 0.36 -17.12 3.03
CA TYR A 75 -0.81 -17.85 2.54
C TYR A 75 -1.92 -17.94 3.61
N PHE A 76 -1.58 -18.29 4.85
CA PHE A 76 -2.57 -18.36 5.93
C PHE A 76 -3.17 -16.99 6.24
N VAL A 77 -2.34 -15.94 6.31
CA VAL A 77 -2.80 -14.58 6.59
C VAL A 77 -3.73 -14.05 5.50
N TYR A 78 -3.34 -14.20 4.22
CA TYR A 78 -4.16 -13.72 3.10
C TYR A 78 -5.41 -14.58 2.90
N SER A 79 -5.35 -15.89 3.16
CA SER A 79 -6.53 -16.75 3.12
C SER A 79 -7.59 -16.28 4.13
N ALA A 80 -7.18 -15.97 5.36
CA ALA A 80 -8.09 -15.46 6.38
C ALA A 80 -8.60 -14.05 6.05
N LEU A 81 -7.71 -13.17 5.57
CA LEU A 81 -8.08 -11.80 5.22
C LEU A 81 -9.10 -11.77 4.07
N GLU A 82 -8.84 -12.53 3.01
CA GLU A 82 -9.70 -12.58 1.83
C GLU A 82 -11.04 -13.27 2.12
N GLU A 83 -11.05 -14.29 2.98
CA GLU A 83 -12.30 -14.91 3.47
C GLU A 83 -13.18 -13.89 4.21
N GLU A 84 -12.59 -13.11 5.12
CA GLU A 84 -13.35 -12.09 5.88
C GLU A 84 -13.75 -10.90 4.99
N ILE A 85 -12.92 -10.51 4.03
CA ILE A 85 -13.25 -9.48 3.04
C ILE A 85 -14.45 -9.92 2.19
N GLU A 86 -14.45 -11.16 1.69
CA GLU A 86 -15.56 -11.72 0.92
C GLU A 86 -16.85 -11.77 1.73
N ARG A 87 -16.77 -12.20 3.00
CA ARG A 87 -17.92 -12.24 3.90
C ARG A 87 -18.52 -10.87 4.15
N ASN A 88 -17.69 -9.84 4.17
CA ASN A 88 -18.07 -8.46 4.50
C ASN A 88 -18.03 -7.50 3.30
N GLN A 89 -18.07 -8.01 2.07
CA GLN A 89 -17.94 -7.20 0.86
C GLN A 89 -19.00 -6.09 0.72
N ASP A 90 -20.17 -6.30 1.30
CA ASP A 90 -21.28 -5.33 1.28
C ASP A 90 -21.29 -4.39 2.51
N HIS A 91 -20.34 -4.56 3.44
CA HIS A 91 -20.25 -3.68 4.62
C HIS A 91 -19.90 -2.25 4.19
N PRO A 92 -20.64 -1.20 4.65
CA PRO A 92 -20.48 0.17 4.15
C PRO A 92 -19.05 0.71 4.21
N MET A 93 -18.29 0.34 5.26
CA MET A 93 -16.91 0.75 5.42
C MET A 93 -15.94 -0.01 4.51
N PHE A 94 -16.31 -1.18 3.99
CA PHE A 94 -15.42 -2.01 3.20
C PHE A 94 -15.81 -2.07 1.71
N ALA A 95 -17.06 -1.99 1.36
CA ALA A 95 -17.56 -2.08 -0.02
C ALA A 95 -16.81 -1.15 -1.02
N PRO A 96 -16.46 0.11 -0.67
CA PRO A 96 -15.69 0.98 -1.57
C PRO A 96 -14.25 0.51 -1.81
N LEU A 97 -13.73 -0.40 -0.98
CA LEU A 97 -12.37 -0.93 -1.01
C LEU A 97 -12.29 -2.38 -1.50
N TYR A 98 -13.41 -2.94 -1.94
CA TYR A 98 -13.50 -4.31 -2.42
C TYR A 98 -13.02 -4.41 -3.87
N PHE A 99 -11.76 -4.83 -4.05
CA PHE A 99 -11.08 -5.01 -5.34
C PHE A 99 -10.49 -6.42 -5.44
N PRO A 100 -11.33 -7.50 -5.46
CA PRO A 100 -10.83 -8.87 -5.39
C PRO A 100 -9.94 -9.24 -6.59
N SER A 101 -10.30 -8.84 -7.81
CA SER A 101 -9.54 -9.14 -9.02
C SER A 101 -8.16 -8.49 -9.04
N GLU A 102 -8.02 -7.32 -8.42
CA GLU A 102 -6.76 -6.58 -8.36
C GLU A 102 -5.89 -7.00 -7.17
N LEU A 103 -6.51 -7.27 -6.02
CA LEU A 103 -5.78 -7.37 -4.74
C LEU A 103 -5.63 -8.78 -4.20
N HIS A 104 -6.56 -9.72 -4.44
CA HIS A 104 -6.49 -11.04 -3.81
C HIS A 104 -5.20 -11.76 -4.17
N ARG A 105 -4.56 -12.38 -3.16
CA ARG A 105 -3.24 -13.01 -3.24
C ARG A 105 -3.23 -14.51 -2.94
N LYS A 106 -4.33 -15.04 -2.38
CA LYS A 106 -4.42 -16.46 -1.99
C LYS A 106 -4.02 -17.39 -3.13
N GLU A 107 -4.62 -17.21 -4.32
CA GLU A 107 -4.30 -18.06 -5.47
C GLU A 107 -2.86 -17.88 -5.96
N ALA A 108 -2.33 -16.66 -5.94
CA ALA A 108 -0.95 -16.39 -6.28
C ALA A 108 0.01 -17.08 -5.30
N LEU A 109 -0.31 -17.05 -4.01
CA LEU A 109 0.44 -17.74 -2.97
C LEU A 109 0.35 -19.25 -3.10
N SER A 110 -0.82 -19.81 -3.48
CA SER A 110 -0.96 -21.25 -3.78
C SER A 110 -0.02 -21.68 -4.90
N ARG A 111 0.06 -20.91 -5.98
CA ARG A 111 1.00 -21.17 -7.10
C ARG A 111 2.46 -21.12 -6.64
N ASP A 112 2.80 -20.19 -5.75
CA ASP A 112 4.17 -20.10 -5.20
C ASP A 112 4.48 -21.28 -4.28
N LEU A 113 3.53 -21.72 -3.45
CA LEU A 113 3.68 -22.89 -2.59
C LEU A 113 3.80 -24.17 -3.42
N GLU A 114 2.99 -24.34 -4.46
CA GLU A 114 3.11 -25.48 -5.39
C GLU A 114 4.49 -25.51 -6.06
N TYR A 115 5.03 -24.35 -6.47
CA TYR A 115 6.38 -24.26 -7.02
C TYR A 115 7.46 -24.71 -6.01
N PHE A 116 7.31 -24.35 -4.72
CA PHE A 116 8.31 -24.67 -3.70
C PHE A 116 8.18 -26.04 -3.08
N TYR A 117 6.98 -26.59 -2.97
CA TYR A 117 6.68 -27.83 -2.25
C TYR A 117 6.15 -28.94 -3.16
N GLY A 118 5.73 -28.62 -4.40
CA GLY A 118 5.09 -29.56 -5.32
C GLY A 118 3.57 -29.65 -5.13
N GLU A 119 2.93 -30.55 -5.87
CA GLU A 119 1.46 -30.66 -5.93
C GLU A 119 0.80 -30.93 -4.57
N ASP A 120 1.48 -31.59 -3.65
CA ASP A 120 0.99 -31.93 -2.30
C ASP A 120 1.39 -30.88 -1.24
N TRP A 121 1.58 -29.63 -1.63
CA TRP A 121 2.07 -28.55 -0.76
C TRP A 121 1.17 -28.29 0.46
N GLU A 122 -0.16 -28.48 0.33
CA GLU A 122 -1.12 -28.24 1.42
C GLU A 122 -0.84 -29.12 2.65
N ASN A 123 -0.38 -30.35 2.42
CA ASN A 123 -0.03 -31.29 3.49
C ASN A 123 1.38 -31.05 4.06
N GLN A 124 2.19 -30.19 3.43
CA GLN A 124 3.57 -29.92 3.84
C GLN A 124 3.73 -28.63 4.62
N ILE A 125 2.73 -27.75 4.60
CA ILE A 125 2.76 -26.48 5.33
C ILE A 125 1.96 -26.55 6.63
N SER A 126 2.34 -25.78 7.60
CA SER A 126 1.60 -25.62 8.86
C SER A 126 1.56 -24.15 9.29
N CYS A 127 0.46 -23.76 9.89
CA CYS A 127 0.32 -22.43 10.46
C CYS A 127 1.12 -22.33 11.75
N SER A 128 2.11 -21.48 11.81
CA SER A 128 2.94 -21.26 12.99
C SER A 128 2.16 -20.52 14.09
N ALA A 129 2.68 -20.48 15.31
CA ALA A 129 1.98 -19.86 16.44
C ALA A 129 1.78 -18.35 16.23
N ALA A 130 2.80 -17.65 15.75
CA ALA A 130 2.70 -16.21 15.46
C ALA A 130 1.71 -15.94 14.32
N THR A 131 1.79 -16.74 13.24
CA THR A 131 0.86 -16.66 12.11
C THR A 131 -0.58 -16.95 12.55
N GLN A 132 -0.81 -17.96 13.35
CA GLN A 132 -2.14 -18.32 13.86
C GLN A 132 -2.75 -17.18 14.71
N SER A 133 -1.93 -16.49 15.49
CA SER A 133 -2.38 -15.33 16.26
C SER A 133 -2.90 -14.22 15.36
N TYR A 134 -2.22 -13.96 14.23
CA TYR A 134 -2.65 -12.99 13.23
C TYR A 134 -3.95 -13.43 12.53
N VAL A 135 -4.00 -14.69 12.07
CA VAL A 135 -5.21 -15.29 11.47
C VAL A 135 -6.41 -15.17 12.39
N ASN A 136 -6.25 -15.54 13.67
CA ASN A 136 -7.33 -15.45 14.67
C ASN A 136 -7.82 -14.01 14.83
N ARG A 137 -6.92 -13.02 14.81
CA ARG A 137 -7.33 -11.61 14.91
C ARG A 137 -8.11 -11.15 13.69
N ILE A 138 -7.70 -11.54 12.50
CA ILE A 138 -8.43 -11.21 11.26
C ILE A 138 -9.85 -11.77 11.31
N HIS A 139 -10.02 -13.04 11.67
CA HIS A 139 -11.35 -13.64 11.83
C HIS A 139 -12.18 -12.95 12.93
N GLN A 140 -11.56 -12.64 14.06
CA GLN A 140 -12.23 -11.90 15.13
C GLN A 140 -12.77 -10.57 14.62
N VAL A 141 -11.93 -9.79 13.93
CA VAL A 141 -12.30 -8.50 13.38
C VAL A 141 -13.44 -8.64 12.36
N GLY A 142 -13.34 -9.60 11.44
CA GLY A 142 -14.36 -9.84 10.43
C GLY A 142 -15.72 -10.20 11.00
N HIS A 143 -15.76 -10.83 12.18
CA HIS A 143 -17.00 -11.20 12.87
C HIS A 143 -17.56 -10.11 13.79
N GLU A 144 -16.68 -9.44 14.55
CA GLU A 144 -17.10 -8.54 15.62
C GLU A 144 -17.19 -7.09 15.18
N ASP A 145 -16.28 -6.67 14.26
CA ASP A 145 -16.17 -5.28 13.82
C ASP A 145 -15.57 -5.18 12.40
N PRO A 146 -16.34 -5.51 11.37
CA PRO A 146 -15.84 -5.55 9.98
C PRO A 146 -15.23 -4.25 9.46
N ALA A 147 -15.57 -3.09 10.07
CA ALA A 147 -14.94 -1.82 9.71
C ALA A 147 -13.40 -1.86 9.88
N LEU A 148 -12.91 -2.63 10.84
CA LEU A 148 -11.47 -2.74 11.12
C LEU A 148 -10.70 -3.57 10.07
N LEU A 149 -11.39 -4.31 9.18
CA LEU A 149 -10.77 -4.96 8.01
C LEU A 149 -10.08 -3.95 7.10
N VAL A 150 -10.55 -2.70 7.09
CA VAL A 150 -9.90 -1.60 6.35
C VAL A 150 -8.45 -1.43 6.77
N ALA A 151 -8.17 -1.52 8.07
CA ALA A 151 -6.81 -1.38 8.60
C ALA A 151 -5.89 -2.53 8.14
N HIS A 152 -6.37 -3.78 8.17
CA HIS A 152 -5.61 -4.94 7.70
C HIS A 152 -5.40 -4.89 6.20
N SER A 153 -6.44 -4.61 5.42
CA SER A 153 -6.38 -4.49 3.96
C SER A 153 -5.39 -3.39 3.52
N TRP A 154 -5.49 -2.21 4.12
CA TRP A 154 -4.58 -1.10 3.84
C TRP A 154 -3.12 -1.45 4.17
N THR A 155 -2.87 -1.98 5.37
CA THR A 155 -1.52 -2.33 5.83
C THR A 155 -0.87 -3.36 4.91
N ARG A 156 -1.63 -4.39 4.51
CA ARG A 156 -1.10 -5.47 3.66
C ARG A 156 -0.93 -5.01 2.21
N TYR A 157 -2.02 -4.71 1.52
CA TYR A 157 -1.97 -4.48 0.07
C TYR A 157 -1.16 -3.24 -0.33
N MET A 158 -1.24 -2.15 0.44
CA MET A 158 -0.44 -0.97 0.12
C MET A 158 1.05 -1.19 0.39
N GLY A 159 1.39 -2.02 1.39
CA GLY A 159 2.74 -2.49 1.65
C GLY A 159 3.28 -3.32 0.48
N ASP A 160 2.50 -4.29 0.00
CA ASP A 160 2.89 -5.18 -1.10
C ASP A 160 3.07 -4.44 -2.43
N LEU A 161 2.20 -3.48 -2.71
CA LEU A 161 2.28 -2.62 -3.91
C LEU A 161 3.40 -1.57 -3.83
N SER A 162 4.06 -1.43 -2.69
CA SER A 162 5.17 -0.50 -2.46
C SER A 162 6.47 -1.25 -2.15
N GLY A 163 6.78 -1.49 -0.88
CA GLY A 163 7.99 -2.21 -0.43
C GLY A 163 8.08 -3.64 -0.95
N GLY A 164 6.93 -4.32 -1.12
CA GLY A 164 6.86 -5.66 -1.68
C GLY A 164 7.51 -5.79 -3.06
N GLN A 165 7.41 -4.76 -3.89
CA GLN A 165 8.04 -4.77 -5.23
C GLN A 165 9.57 -4.74 -5.17
N ILE A 166 10.13 -4.21 -4.10
CA ILE A 166 11.58 -4.24 -3.84
C ILE A 166 11.97 -5.65 -3.36
N LEU A 167 11.21 -6.20 -2.41
CA LEU A 167 11.43 -7.55 -1.89
C LEU A 167 11.37 -8.60 -3.02
N LYS A 168 10.46 -8.47 -3.98
CA LYS A 168 10.40 -9.29 -5.19
C LYS A 168 11.74 -9.37 -5.91
N LYS A 169 12.32 -8.20 -6.22
CA LYS A 169 13.58 -8.11 -6.98
C LYS A 169 14.75 -8.72 -6.20
N VAL A 170 14.78 -8.48 -4.88
CA VAL A 170 15.81 -9.05 -4.00
C VAL A 170 15.69 -10.56 -3.92
N ALA A 171 14.48 -11.09 -3.67
CA ALA A 171 14.23 -12.53 -3.60
C ALA A 171 14.59 -13.24 -4.92
N GLN A 172 14.15 -12.69 -6.06
CA GLN A 172 14.44 -13.26 -7.37
C GLN A 172 15.94 -13.45 -7.59
N ARG A 173 16.73 -12.44 -7.24
CA ARG A 173 18.19 -12.48 -7.40
C ARG A 173 18.85 -13.42 -6.39
N ALA A 174 18.53 -13.25 -5.11
CA ALA A 174 19.18 -13.98 -4.03
C ALA A 174 18.90 -15.49 -4.11
N LEU A 175 17.68 -15.86 -4.41
CA LEU A 175 17.24 -17.27 -4.52
C LEU A 175 17.39 -17.83 -5.94
N LYS A 176 17.90 -17.01 -6.89
CA LYS A 176 18.02 -17.39 -8.31
C LYS A 176 16.73 -17.95 -8.89
N LEU A 177 15.60 -17.30 -8.58
CA LEU A 177 14.29 -17.71 -9.07
C LEU A 177 14.14 -17.36 -10.55
N PRO A 178 13.29 -18.11 -11.29
CA PRO A 178 13.07 -17.88 -12.72
C PRO A 178 12.64 -16.45 -13.04
N SER A 179 13.06 -15.95 -14.19
CA SER A 179 12.62 -14.63 -14.68
C SER A 179 11.15 -14.63 -15.12
N THR A 180 10.58 -15.79 -15.32
CA THR A 180 9.17 -16.04 -15.67
C THR A 180 8.22 -15.81 -14.50
N GLY A 181 8.74 -15.79 -13.24
CA GLY A 181 8.01 -15.30 -12.06
C GLY A 181 7.57 -16.40 -11.10
N GLU A 182 7.88 -17.67 -11.36
CA GLU A 182 7.55 -18.79 -10.47
C GLU A 182 8.22 -18.60 -9.11
N GLY A 183 7.46 -18.85 -8.06
CA GLY A 183 7.86 -18.60 -6.67
C GLY A 183 7.76 -17.13 -6.23
N LEU A 184 7.27 -16.21 -7.10
CA LEU A 184 7.09 -14.79 -6.85
C LEU A 184 5.74 -14.26 -7.37
N ASN A 185 4.78 -15.14 -7.62
CA ASN A 185 3.43 -14.78 -8.06
C ASN A 185 2.73 -13.86 -7.06
N PHE A 186 2.98 -14.05 -5.76
CA PHE A 186 2.48 -13.19 -4.70
C PHE A 186 2.71 -11.70 -4.99
N TYR A 187 3.88 -11.34 -5.49
CA TYR A 187 4.25 -9.96 -5.77
C TYR A 187 3.75 -9.44 -7.13
N HIS A 188 3.10 -10.30 -7.92
CA HIS A 188 2.58 -9.93 -9.24
C HIS A 188 1.07 -9.69 -9.18
N PHE A 189 0.65 -8.46 -9.36
CA PHE A 189 -0.75 -8.03 -9.34
C PHE A 189 -1.26 -7.93 -10.78
N GLU A 190 -1.80 -9.02 -11.31
CA GLU A 190 -2.20 -9.13 -12.72
C GLU A 190 -3.26 -8.11 -13.12
N GLY A 191 -4.19 -7.76 -12.21
CA GLY A 191 -5.23 -6.76 -12.43
C GLY A 191 -4.74 -5.30 -12.34
N ILE A 192 -3.48 -5.06 -11.95
CA ILE A 192 -2.96 -3.71 -11.72
C ILE A 192 -1.87 -3.35 -12.73
N HIS A 193 -2.26 -2.68 -13.81
CA HIS A 193 -1.30 -2.22 -14.83
C HIS A 193 -0.47 -1.01 -14.38
N ASN A 194 -1.02 -0.17 -13.52
CA ASN A 194 -0.34 1.01 -12.98
C ASN A 194 -0.51 1.07 -11.45
N PRO A 195 0.48 0.55 -10.68
CA PRO A 195 0.42 0.55 -9.21
C PRO A 195 0.27 1.94 -8.59
N THR A 196 0.87 2.97 -9.19
CA THR A 196 0.76 4.35 -8.68
C THR A 196 -0.66 4.88 -8.82
N ALA A 197 -1.29 4.68 -9.96
CA ALA A 197 -2.67 5.08 -10.18
C ALA A 197 -3.63 4.29 -9.27
N PHE A 198 -3.41 2.99 -9.13
CA PHE A 198 -4.24 2.15 -8.26
C PHE A 198 -4.11 2.56 -6.77
N LYS A 199 -2.90 2.81 -6.29
CA LYS A 199 -2.70 3.29 -4.91
C LYS A 199 -3.40 4.64 -4.66
N ARG A 200 -3.42 5.54 -5.63
CA ARG A 200 -4.20 6.79 -5.55
C ARG A 200 -5.69 6.53 -5.47
N LEU A 201 -6.22 5.66 -6.34
CA LEU A 201 -7.62 5.27 -6.32
C LEU A 201 -8.00 4.67 -4.96
N TYR A 202 -7.20 3.75 -4.44
CA TYR A 202 -7.46 3.11 -3.15
C TYR A 202 -7.50 4.13 -1.99
N ARG A 203 -6.54 5.07 -1.96
CA ARG A 203 -6.53 6.16 -0.97
C ARG A 203 -7.74 7.08 -1.10
N SER A 204 -8.10 7.46 -2.33
CA SER A 204 -9.30 8.27 -2.57
C SER A 204 -10.54 7.57 -2.00
N ARG A 205 -10.71 6.28 -2.26
CA ARG A 205 -11.83 5.51 -1.69
C ARG A 205 -11.79 5.42 -0.17
N MET A 206 -10.60 5.27 0.43
CA MET A 206 -10.46 5.34 1.88
C MET A 206 -10.86 6.70 2.46
N ASN A 207 -10.49 7.78 1.80
CA ASN A 207 -10.75 9.14 2.25
C ASN A 207 -12.22 9.55 2.10
N GLU A 208 -12.97 8.85 1.23
CA GLU A 208 -14.43 9.01 1.05
C GLU A 208 -15.26 8.28 2.14
N LEU A 209 -14.63 7.43 2.97
CA LEU A 209 -15.34 6.70 4.01
C LEU A 209 -15.81 7.65 5.12
N GLU A 210 -17.11 7.65 5.37
CA GLU A 210 -17.70 8.42 6.45
C GLU A 210 -17.57 7.67 7.77
N MET A 211 -16.94 8.29 8.78
CA MET A 211 -16.76 7.71 10.11
C MET A 211 -16.62 8.80 11.17
N ASP A 212 -16.91 8.44 12.41
CA ASP A 212 -16.64 9.29 13.56
C ASP A 212 -15.17 9.21 14.02
N ALA A 213 -14.79 10.09 14.93
CA ALA A 213 -13.42 10.15 15.44
C ALA A 213 -13.02 8.87 16.20
N GLU A 214 -13.95 8.25 16.91
CA GLU A 214 -13.71 7.02 17.66
C GLU A 214 -13.37 5.85 16.71
N THR A 215 -14.12 5.69 15.64
CA THR A 215 -13.85 4.68 14.60
C THR A 215 -12.50 4.91 13.94
N LYS A 216 -12.14 6.17 13.68
CA LYS A 216 -10.85 6.53 13.11
C LYS A 216 -9.68 6.16 14.03
N GLU A 217 -9.81 6.40 15.35
CA GLU A 217 -8.81 6.00 16.34
C GLU A 217 -8.71 4.47 16.44
N ARG A 218 -9.83 3.75 16.40
CA ARG A 218 -9.83 2.28 16.39
C ARG A 218 -9.16 1.71 15.15
N LEU A 219 -9.37 2.28 13.98
CA LEU A 219 -8.68 1.90 12.74
C LEU A 219 -7.17 2.11 12.86
N LEU A 220 -6.72 3.22 13.45
CA LEU A 220 -5.30 3.44 13.69
C LEU A 220 -4.70 2.43 14.66
N ALA A 221 -5.39 2.15 15.77
CA ALA A 221 -4.96 1.16 16.74
C ALA A 221 -4.85 -0.24 16.09
N GLU A 222 -5.83 -0.61 15.26
CA GLU A 222 -5.83 -1.88 14.53
C GLU A 222 -4.73 -1.96 13.47
N ALA A 223 -4.45 -0.87 12.76
CA ALA A 223 -3.35 -0.83 11.80
C ALA A 223 -1.99 -1.05 12.50
N ASN A 224 -1.78 -0.43 13.67
CA ASN A 224 -0.58 -0.69 14.48
C ASN A 224 -0.54 -2.13 15.00
N LEU A 225 -1.68 -2.71 15.36
CA LEU A 225 -1.77 -4.12 15.77
C LEU A 225 -1.45 -5.06 14.59
N ALA A 226 -1.88 -4.74 13.37
CA ALA A 226 -1.51 -5.49 12.17
C ALA A 226 0.01 -5.47 11.92
N PHE A 227 0.67 -4.32 12.12
CA PHE A 227 2.15 -4.25 12.09
C PHE A 227 2.79 -5.11 13.18
N LYS A 228 2.23 -5.10 14.40
CA LYS A 228 2.74 -5.95 15.49
C LYS A 228 2.67 -7.44 15.14
N PHE A 229 1.56 -7.91 14.59
CA PHE A 229 1.46 -9.31 14.15
C PHE A 229 2.48 -9.65 13.05
N ASN A 230 2.73 -8.75 12.11
CA ASN A 230 3.80 -8.96 11.13
C ASN A 230 5.18 -9.06 11.80
N LEU A 231 5.46 -8.20 12.78
CA LEU A 231 6.71 -8.24 13.54
C LEU A 231 6.85 -9.56 14.33
N ASP A 232 5.77 -10.07 14.93
CA ASP A 232 5.76 -11.34 15.64
C ASP A 232 6.09 -12.51 14.69
N VAL A 233 5.52 -12.51 13.47
CA VAL A 233 5.86 -13.48 12.41
C VAL A 233 7.32 -13.35 11.97
N PHE A 234 7.83 -12.14 11.78
CA PHE A 234 9.24 -11.93 11.42
C PHE A 234 10.19 -12.41 12.52
N ALA A 235 9.86 -12.16 13.80
CA ALA A 235 10.65 -12.63 14.93
C ALA A 235 10.68 -14.17 15.02
N GLU A 236 9.54 -14.83 14.79
CA GLU A 236 9.47 -16.29 14.72
C GLU A 236 10.30 -16.86 13.56
N LEU A 237 10.22 -16.25 12.37
CA LEU A 237 11.03 -16.63 11.22
C LEU A 237 12.54 -16.40 11.48
N ASP A 238 12.92 -15.33 12.16
CA ASP A 238 14.32 -15.09 12.56
C ASP A 238 14.84 -16.22 13.47
N GLU A 239 14.06 -16.64 14.47
CA GLU A 239 14.46 -17.74 15.35
C GLU A 239 14.57 -19.08 14.58
N ILE A 240 13.61 -19.40 13.72
CA ILE A 240 13.66 -20.59 12.87
C ILE A 240 14.88 -20.50 11.94
N GLY A 241 15.14 -19.32 11.37
CA GLY A 241 16.26 -19.09 10.47
C GLY A 241 17.62 -19.41 11.07
N LYS A 242 17.80 -19.27 12.38
CA LYS A 242 19.04 -19.65 13.08
C LYS A 242 19.30 -21.16 13.07
N THR A 243 18.25 -21.96 12.97
CA THR A 243 18.36 -23.44 12.95
C THR A 243 18.56 -24.03 11.57
N ILE A 244 18.25 -23.27 10.52
CA ILE A 244 18.41 -23.72 9.13
C ILE A 244 19.88 -23.62 8.72
N ASN A 245 20.49 -24.74 8.39
CA ASN A 245 21.86 -24.80 7.89
C ASN A 245 21.87 -24.68 6.35
N GLU A 246 21.78 -23.45 5.86
CA GLU A 246 21.82 -23.13 4.44
C GLU A 246 22.78 -21.97 4.22
N GLU A 247 23.69 -22.10 3.25
CA GLU A 247 24.58 -21.02 2.86
C GLU A 247 23.80 -19.93 2.12
N VAL A 248 23.98 -18.68 2.56
CA VAL A 248 23.38 -17.51 1.91
C VAL A 248 24.47 -16.71 1.20
N SER A 249 24.18 -16.30 -0.03
CA SER A 249 25.02 -15.33 -0.73
C SER A 249 24.62 -13.92 -0.33
N ASP A 250 25.60 -13.06 -0.06
CA ASP A 250 25.33 -11.61 0.07
C ASP A 250 25.11 -11.05 -1.34
N ALA A 251 23.86 -11.18 -1.82
CA ALA A 251 23.51 -10.75 -3.18
C ALA A 251 23.48 -9.22 -3.31
N GLY A 252 23.57 -8.50 -2.19
CA GLY A 252 23.63 -7.06 -2.14
C GLY A 252 22.38 -6.37 -2.71
N PHE A 253 22.24 -5.08 -2.46
CA PHE A 253 21.31 -4.24 -3.19
C PHE A 253 21.65 -4.23 -4.68
N PRO A 254 20.67 -4.19 -5.60
CA PRO A 254 20.95 -3.95 -7.00
C PRO A 254 21.80 -2.67 -7.13
N PRO A 255 22.82 -2.64 -8.01
CA PRO A 255 23.52 -1.41 -8.32
C PRO A 255 22.48 -0.36 -8.74
N HIS A 256 22.66 0.86 -8.23
CA HIS A 256 21.77 1.99 -8.52
C HIS A 256 21.67 2.18 -10.04
N GLY A 257 20.51 1.95 -10.61
CA GLY A 257 20.27 2.09 -12.06
C GLY A 257 19.13 1.20 -12.58
N ASP A 258 18.90 0.02 -11.99
CA ASP A 258 17.90 -0.94 -12.48
C ASP A 258 16.55 -0.84 -11.75
N MET A 259 16.36 0.17 -10.93
CA MET A 259 15.13 0.40 -10.18
C MET A 259 14.25 1.42 -10.92
N GLU A 260 13.80 1.07 -12.11
CA GLU A 260 12.63 1.71 -12.73
C GLU A 260 11.38 1.23 -11.98
N GLY A 261 10.85 2.06 -11.13
CA GLY A 261 9.59 1.83 -10.39
C GLY A 261 9.65 2.41 -8.98
N ASP A 262 8.98 3.48 -8.80
CA ASP A 262 8.27 4.00 -7.63
C ASP A 262 8.93 4.04 -6.21
N ILE A 263 10.26 3.94 -6.11
CA ILE A 263 11.00 4.29 -4.88
C ILE A 263 10.70 5.73 -4.45
N ASN A 264 10.42 6.61 -5.40
CA ASN A 264 10.06 8.01 -5.14
C ASN A 264 8.73 8.18 -4.40
N MET A 265 7.93 7.14 -4.28
CA MET A 265 6.61 7.17 -3.63
C MET A 265 6.63 6.65 -2.18
N CYS A 266 7.74 6.10 -1.70
CA CYS A 266 7.93 5.85 -0.28
C CYS A 266 8.85 6.95 0.30
N PRO A 267 8.33 7.97 0.99
CA PRO A 267 9.13 9.07 1.54
C PRO A 267 10.25 8.59 2.46
N TYR A 268 10.02 7.47 3.14
CA TYR A 268 10.99 6.85 4.03
C TYR A 268 12.19 6.26 3.28
N TYR A 269 11.94 5.53 2.19
CA TYR A 269 13.03 4.95 1.37
C TYR A 269 13.85 6.04 0.70
N ALA A 270 13.17 7.11 0.27
CA ALA A 270 13.80 8.31 -0.26
C ALA A 270 14.73 8.97 0.76
N ALA A 271 14.29 9.15 2.01
CA ALA A 271 15.08 9.73 3.08
C ALA A 271 16.28 8.84 3.47
N LYS A 272 16.10 7.51 3.49
CA LYS A 272 17.17 6.56 3.80
C LYS A 272 18.25 6.50 2.72
N MET A 273 17.85 6.57 1.44
CA MET A 273 18.79 6.64 0.32
C MET A 273 19.54 7.97 0.30
N ALA A 274 18.91 9.07 0.67
CA ALA A 274 19.58 10.36 0.87
C ALA A 274 20.61 10.29 2.01
N ALA A 275 20.30 9.63 3.11
CA ALA A 275 21.21 9.44 4.26
C ALA A 275 22.39 8.50 3.95
N SER A 276 22.27 7.62 2.96
CA SER A 276 23.34 6.70 2.53
C SER A 276 24.45 7.33 1.68
N GLY A 277 24.42 8.66 1.46
CA GLY A 277 25.46 9.40 0.74
C GLY A 277 25.30 9.39 -0.79
N ASN A 278 24.18 8.93 -1.33
CA ASN A 278 23.89 9.04 -2.76
C ASN A 278 23.54 10.47 -3.14
N THR A 279 24.56 11.23 -3.60
CA THR A 279 24.45 12.66 -3.91
C THR A 279 23.45 12.98 -5.03
N THR A 280 23.20 12.07 -5.95
CA THR A 280 22.23 12.25 -7.04
C THR A 280 20.81 12.21 -6.48
N TYR A 281 20.54 11.29 -5.59
CA TYR A 281 19.25 11.12 -4.95
C TYR A 281 18.97 12.24 -3.93
N ALA A 282 19.98 12.62 -3.14
CA ALA A 282 19.89 13.77 -2.23
C ALA A 282 19.55 15.07 -2.96
N ARG A 283 20.08 15.26 -4.19
CA ARG A 283 19.75 16.42 -5.04
C ARG A 283 18.31 16.36 -5.56
N GLN A 284 17.81 15.19 -5.94
CA GLN A 284 16.41 15.03 -6.39
C GLN A 284 15.44 15.25 -5.22
N LEU A 285 15.74 14.71 -4.04
CA LEU A 285 14.94 14.93 -2.84
C LEU A 285 14.95 16.40 -2.42
N ALA A 286 16.11 17.04 -2.41
CA ALA A 286 16.24 18.47 -2.12
C ALA A 286 15.44 19.31 -3.12
N ALA A 287 15.41 18.95 -4.40
CA ALA A 287 14.60 19.62 -5.42
C ALA A 287 13.10 19.43 -5.20
N MET A 288 12.64 18.23 -4.77
CA MET A 288 11.23 17.98 -4.44
C MET A 288 10.81 18.74 -3.18
N VAL A 289 11.60 18.69 -2.10
CA VAL A 289 11.32 19.41 -0.86
C VAL A 289 11.36 20.92 -1.11
N PHE A 290 12.32 21.41 -1.91
CA PHE A 290 12.38 22.81 -2.31
C PHE A 290 11.16 23.23 -3.11
N LYS A 291 10.68 22.39 -4.03
CA LYS A 291 9.46 22.64 -4.81
C LYS A 291 8.22 22.69 -3.92
N GLN A 292 8.06 21.75 -2.98
CA GLN A 292 6.90 21.71 -2.09
C GLN A 292 6.93 22.76 -0.99
N VAL A 293 8.09 23.02 -0.38
CA VAL A 293 8.20 23.91 0.80
C VAL A 293 8.45 25.37 0.42
N VAL A 294 9.13 25.60 -0.70
CA VAL A 294 9.53 26.97 -1.10
C VAL A 294 8.75 27.47 -2.31
N VAL A 295 8.68 26.68 -3.39
CA VAL A 295 8.10 27.13 -4.66
C VAL A 295 6.57 27.15 -4.59
N THR A 296 5.92 26.12 -4.05
CA THR A 296 4.45 26.05 -4.00
C THR A 296 3.83 27.14 -3.12
N PRO A 297 4.32 27.41 -1.89
CA PRO A 297 3.84 28.54 -1.09
C PRO A 297 4.14 29.89 -1.74
N TRP A 298 5.28 30.03 -2.42
CA TRP A 298 5.68 31.28 -3.09
C TRP A 298 4.79 31.57 -4.30
N VAL A 299 4.49 30.55 -5.10
CA VAL A 299 3.56 30.66 -6.24
C VAL A 299 2.15 30.98 -5.75
N ALA A 300 1.69 30.35 -4.65
CA ALA A 300 0.40 30.66 -4.03
C ALA A 300 0.35 32.11 -3.51
N ALA A 301 1.42 32.58 -2.84
CA ALA A 301 1.53 33.95 -2.36
C ALA A 301 1.55 34.98 -3.50
N MET A 302 2.27 34.67 -4.59
CA MET A 302 2.31 35.54 -5.79
C MET A 302 0.97 35.55 -6.56
N GLY A 303 0.24 34.44 -6.54
CA GLY A 303 -1.14 34.37 -7.05
C GLY A 303 -2.09 35.27 -6.26
N TRP A 304 -1.94 35.29 -4.94
CA TRP A 304 -2.71 36.15 -4.04
C TRP A 304 -2.39 37.64 -4.26
N LEU A 305 -1.12 38.00 -4.41
CA LEU A 305 -0.68 39.38 -4.68
C LEU A 305 -1.13 39.90 -6.07
N ARG A 306 -1.31 39.00 -7.07
CA ARG A 306 -1.87 39.37 -8.38
C ARG A 306 -3.39 39.51 -8.39
N GLY A 307 -4.09 38.80 -7.48
CA GLY A 307 -5.54 38.91 -7.32
C GLY A 307 -6.05 40.19 -6.67
N THR A 308 -5.19 40.87 -5.90
CA THR A 308 -5.55 42.12 -5.17
C THR A 308 -5.35 43.41 -5.98
N SER A 309 -4.84 43.34 -7.23
CA SER A 309 -4.59 44.53 -8.06
C SER A 309 -5.73 44.89 -9.02
N ASN A 310 -6.88 44.22 -8.90
CA ASN A 310 -8.02 44.47 -9.79
C ASN A 310 -9.27 44.96 -9.05
N GLU A 311 -9.09 45.84 -8.04
CA GLU A 311 -10.21 46.62 -7.48
C GLU A 311 -10.27 47.99 -8.15
N GLN A 312 -11.42 48.23 -8.75
CA GLN A 312 -11.84 49.32 -9.59
C GLN A 312 -11.67 50.70 -8.93
N ALA A 313 -11.19 51.63 -9.73
CA ALA A 313 -11.34 53.04 -9.48
C ALA A 313 -12.84 53.47 -9.57
N PRO A 314 -13.34 54.28 -8.67
CA PRO A 314 -14.71 54.77 -8.78
C PRO A 314 -14.80 55.84 -9.88
N THR A 315 -15.74 55.64 -10.80
CA THR A 315 -16.13 56.68 -11.77
C THR A 315 -17.03 57.69 -11.08
N ASP A 316 -16.46 58.82 -10.76
CA ASP A 316 -17.20 60.04 -10.47
C ASP A 316 -17.80 60.60 -11.77
N SER A 317 -19.09 60.63 -11.87
CA SER A 317 -19.78 61.48 -12.84
C SER A 317 -20.81 62.32 -12.11
N ALA A 318 -20.36 63.51 -11.76
CA ALA A 318 -21.22 64.55 -11.25
C ALA A 318 -21.90 65.34 -12.41
N LYS A 319 -23.20 65.40 -12.33
CA LYS A 319 -24.10 66.54 -12.51
C LYS A 319 -23.69 67.71 -13.42
N SER A 320 -24.59 68.03 -14.30
CA SER A 320 -25.23 69.39 -14.38
C SER A 320 -26.40 69.28 -15.33
N ASN A 321 -27.55 69.64 -15.01
CA ASN A 321 -28.26 70.83 -14.53
C ASN A 321 -28.97 71.57 -15.67
N GLN A 322 -30.26 71.77 -15.50
CA GLN A 322 -31.12 72.90 -15.94
C GLN A 322 -31.54 72.95 -17.40
N ARG A 323 -32.76 72.71 -17.71
CA ARG A 323 -33.96 73.62 -17.67
C ARG A 323 -35.13 72.85 -18.17
#